data_4fe4ac72501a5b4f3ed63c03be7fb018
#
_entry.id   4fe4ac72501a5b4f3ed63c03be7fb018
#
_cell.length_a   1.000
_cell.length_b   1.000
_cell.length_c   1.000
_cell.angle_alpha   90.00
_cell.angle_beta   90.00
_cell.angle_gamma   90.00
#
_symmetry.space_group_name_H-M   'P 1'
#
loop_
_entity.id
_entity.type
_entity.pdbx_description
1 polymer ?
#
loop_
_entity_poly.entity_id
_entity_poly.type
_entity_poly.pdbx_seq_one_letter_code
_entity_poly.pdbx_strand_id
1 'polypeptide(L)'
;STQAESALWENLRAKKLHNKFRRQHIIDEFIVDFVCLEKNLIIEVDGSYHHTIEQKEADAMRTEILNEIGFTVIRFTNEQIIGDIDNVILYIEKQLKSLPSGEVGGASTPPHILIMTATPIPRTLAMSVYGDLDVSVIDELPPGRKDIKTVHRYDKNRLQVFRFIRDEIEKGRQIYVVYPLIQESETMDYKDLMDGYESIVREFPIPKYQVSIVHGQMKPADKDYEMQRFVKGETQIMVATTVIEVGVNVPNASVMIIESAERFGLSQLHQLRGRVGRGAEQSYCILMTSHKLSEDSKTRLQTMVSTNDGFEIAEVDLRLRGPGDLMGTQQSGVLNLKIADIIKDKDILQHARFYAQAILKKDPSLSLEENKVLRFTYGQLTKYKNIWNYIS
;
A
#
# COMPACT_ATOMS: atom_id res chain seq x y z
N SER A 1 3.46 26.96 -3.11
CA SER A 1 2.45 28.00 -2.83
C SER A 1 3.00 29.38 -3.22
N THR A 2 2.29 30.08 -4.09
CA THR A 2 2.63 31.43 -4.56
C THR A 2 2.28 32.49 -3.51
N GLN A 3 2.73 33.73 -3.69
CA GLN A 3 2.35 34.85 -2.82
C GLN A 3 0.83 35.12 -2.88
N ALA A 4 0.22 34.97 -4.05
CA ALA A 4 -1.21 35.13 -4.25
C ALA A 4 -2.01 34.02 -3.53
N GLU A 5 -1.61 32.74 -3.67
CA GLU A 5 -2.21 31.64 -2.92
C GLU A 5 -2.13 31.84 -1.40
N SER A 6 -0.99 32.34 -0.91
CA SER A 6 -0.81 32.61 0.52
C SER A 6 -1.73 33.74 1.01
N ALA A 7 -1.86 34.82 0.25
CA ALA A 7 -2.74 35.93 0.56
C ALA A 7 -4.23 35.52 0.55
N LEU A 8 -4.63 34.71 -0.44
CA LEU A 8 -5.98 34.20 -0.54
C LEU A 8 -6.29 33.23 0.61
N TRP A 9 -5.36 32.32 0.95
CA TRP A 9 -5.50 31.39 2.06
C TRP A 9 -5.74 32.08 3.41
N GLU A 10 -5.01 33.17 3.68
CA GLU A 10 -5.22 33.93 4.91
C GLU A 10 -6.67 34.44 5.07
N ASN A 11 -7.37 34.65 3.98
CA ASN A 11 -8.77 35.10 3.98
C ASN A 11 -9.79 33.95 3.95
N LEU A 12 -9.39 32.77 3.46
CA LEU A 12 -10.28 31.59 3.38
C LEU A 12 -10.20 30.71 4.63
N ARG A 13 -9.06 30.65 5.32
CA ARG A 13 -8.84 29.77 6.47
C ARG A 13 -9.70 30.13 7.68
N ALA A 14 -9.84 29.16 8.60
CA ALA A 14 -10.54 29.34 9.88
C ALA A 14 -12.02 29.75 9.75
N LYS A 15 -12.69 29.38 8.65
CA LYS A 15 -14.11 29.72 8.37
C LYS A 15 -14.39 31.24 8.34
N LYS A 16 -13.41 32.05 7.93
CA LYS A 16 -13.59 33.51 7.84
C LYS A 16 -14.76 33.91 6.94
N LEU A 17 -15.08 33.10 5.91
CA LEU A 17 -16.26 33.28 5.05
C LEU A 17 -17.45 32.38 5.47
N HIS A 18 -17.53 32.00 6.74
CA HIS A 18 -18.55 31.09 7.31
C HIS A 18 -18.55 29.67 6.76
N ASN A 19 -17.70 29.37 5.76
CA ASN A 19 -17.54 28.06 5.12
C ASN A 19 -16.13 27.51 5.35
N LYS A 20 -16.02 26.18 5.40
CA LYS A 20 -14.71 25.50 5.55
C LYS A 20 -14.06 25.34 4.19
N PHE A 21 -12.90 25.95 3.97
CA PHE A 21 -12.05 25.73 2.82
C PHE A 21 -10.92 24.75 3.15
N ARG A 22 -10.52 23.98 2.15
CA ARG A 22 -9.29 23.14 2.16
C ARG A 22 -8.39 23.63 1.05
N ARG A 23 -7.08 23.50 1.23
CA ARG A 23 -6.08 23.83 0.21
C ARG A 23 -5.42 22.57 -0.30
N GLN A 24 -4.92 22.58 -1.56
CA GLN A 24 -4.21 21.49 -2.21
C GLN A 24 -4.95 20.15 -2.01
N HIS A 25 -6.25 20.17 -2.32
CA HIS A 25 -7.11 19.01 -2.09
C HIS A 25 -7.26 18.19 -3.35
N ILE A 26 -7.26 16.86 -3.19
CA ILE A 26 -7.42 15.93 -4.31
C ILE A 26 -8.92 15.72 -4.54
N ILE A 27 -9.35 15.98 -5.78
CA ILE A 27 -10.69 15.69 -6.27
C ILE A 27 -10.50 14.85 -7.53
N ASP A 28 -10.96 13.60 -7.50
CA ASP A 28 -10.68 12.60 -8.53
C ASP A 28 -9.15 12.49 -8.78
N GLU A 29 -8.69 12.69 -10.00
CA GLU A 29 -7.26 12.68 -10.36
C GLU A 29 -6.58 14.07 -10.28
N PHE A 30 -7.33 15.11 -9.87
CA PHE A 30 -6.85 16.49 -9.88
C PHE A 30 -6.53 17.02 -8.48
N ILE A 31 -5.42 17.74 -8.36
CA ILE A 31 -5.14 18.56 -7.17
C ILE A 31 -5.65 19.97 -7.44
N VAL A 32 -6.57 20.44 -6.60
CA VAL A 32 -7.15 21.80 -6.70
C VAL A 32 -6.56 22.71 -5.64
N ASP A 33 -6.39 24.00 -5.95
CA ASP A 33 -5.74 24.94 -5.01
C ASP A 33 -6.55 25.14 -3.75
N PHE A 34 -7.86 25.47 -3.89
CA PHE A 34 -8.76 25.59 -2.77
C PHE A 34 -10.13 25.02 -3.10
N VAL A 35 -10.76 24.37 -2.12
CA VAL A 35 -12.12 23.83 -2.26
C VAL A 35 -12.94 24.06 -1.01
N CYS A 36 -14.20 24.45 -1.23
CA CYS A 36 -15.27 24.42 -0.26
C CYS A 36 -16.21 23.26 -0.58
N LEU A 37 -16.07 22.14 0.13
CA LEU A 37 -16.90 20.95 -0.10
C LEU A 37 -18.37 21.19 0.27
N GLU A 38 -18.64 22.07 1.25
CA GLU A 38 -20.01 22.43 1.68
C GLU A 38 -20.81 23.14 0.58
N LYS A 39 -20.13 23.70 -0.41
CA LYS A 39 -20.72 24.47 -1.51
C LYS A 39 -20.32 23.96 -2.88
N ASN A 40 -19.56 22.85 -2.94
CA ASN A 40 -18.98 22.31 -4.16
C ASN A 40 -18.28 23.39 -5.02
N LEU A 41 -17.55 24.29 -4.35
CA LEU A 41 -16.86 25.40 -4.98
C LEU A 41 -15.35 25.16 -4.97
N ILE A 42 -14.75 25.16 -6.15
CA ILE A 42 -13.30 25.11 -6.36
C ILE A 42 -12.82 26.51 -6.74
N ILE A 43 -11.68 26.90 -6.18
CA ILE A 43 -11.00 28.15 -6.52
C ILE A 43 -9.58 27.78 -6.99
N GLU A 44 -9.23 28.16 -8.20
CA GLU A 44 -7.89 27.98 -8.78
C GLU A 44 -7.21 29.35 -8.96
N VAL A 45 -5.88 29.37 -8.76
CA VAL A 45 -5.05 30.56 -8.85
C VAL A 45 -4.12 30.42 -10.04
N ASP A 46 -4.44 31.12 -11.12
CA ASP A 46 -3.67 31.06 -12.36
C ASP A 46 -2.43 31.96 -12.31
N GLY A 47 -1.28 31.39 -12.62
CA GLY A 47 -0.04 32.15 -12.83
C GLY A 47 -0.05 32.89 -14.17
N SER A 48 0.74 33.97 -14.27
CA SER A 48 0.89 34.82 -15.48
C SER A 48 1.73 34.19 -16.60
N TYR A 49 1.72 32.86 -16.78
CA TYR A 49 2.44 32.20 -17.86
C TYR A 49 1.61 32.16 -19.16
N HIS A 50 2.24 32.47 -20.28
CA HIS A 50 1.65 32.36 -21.62
C HIS A 50 1.22 30.91 -21.87
N HIS A 51 -0.09 30.64 -21.77
CA HIS A 51 -0.65 29.34 -22.08
C HIS A 51 -0.50 29.03 -23.57
N THR A 52 0.12 27.91 -23.91
CA THR A 52 0.04 27.34 -25.26
C THR A 52 -1.40 26.89 -25.54
N ILE A 53 -1.74 26.72 -26.82
CA ILE A 53 -3.08 26.27 -27.22
C ILE A 53 -3.40 24.93 -26.57
N GLU A 54 -2.44 24.01 -26.49
CA GLU A 54 -2.56 22.68 -25.86
C GLU A 54 -2.86 22.75 -24.37
N GLN A 55 -2.25 23.71 -23.64
CA GLN A 55 -2.51 23.92 -22.22
C GLN A 55 -3.93 24.45 -21.98
N LYS A 56 -4.42 25.34 -22.83
CA LYS A 56 -5.81 25.84 -22.73
C LYS A 56 -6.85 24.76 -22.95
N GLU A 57 -6.59 23.83 -23.90
CA GLU A 57 -7.49 22.69 -24.14
C GLU A 57 -7.48 21.70 -22.95
N ALA A 58 -6.32 21.42 -22.36
CA ALA A 58 -6.20 20.59 -21.16
C ALA A 58 -6.91 21.23 -19.93
N ASP A 59 -6.77 22.54 -19.73
CA ASP A 59 -7.44 23.28 -18.65
C ASP A 59 -8.96 23.35 -18.84
N ALA A 60 -9.43 23.44 -20.09
CA ALA A 60 -10.84 23.40 -20.42
C ALA A 60 -11.44 22.02 -20.12
N MET A 61 -10.75 20.95 -20.55
CA MET A 61 -11.16 19.56 -20.29
C MET A 61 -11.19 19.24 -18.79
N ARG A 62 -10.18 19.67 -18.04
CA ARG A 62 -10.13 19.55 -16.59
C ARG A 62 -11.34 20.25 -15.92
N THR A 63 -11.68 21.46 -16.39
CA THR A 63 -12.82 22.20 -15.87
C THR A 63 -14.14 21.50 -16.17
N GLU A 64 -14.29 20.93 -17.38
CA GLU A 64 -15.46 20.18 -17.77
C GLU A 64 -15.68 18.96 -16.88
N ILE A 65 -14.63 18.15 -16.64
CA ILE A 65 -14.69 17.01 -15.73
C ILE A 65 -15.09 17.43 -14.31
N LEU A 66 -14.46 18.47 -13.76
CA LEU A 66 -14.81 18.98 -12.43
C LEU A 66 -16.25 19.48 -12.34
N ASN A 67 -16.78 20.07 -13.41
CA ASN A 67 -18.19 20.49 -13.47
C ASN A 67 -19.14 19.28 -13.59
N GLU A 68 -18.79 18.25 -14.36
CA GLU A 68 -19.59 17.02 -14.50
C GLU A 68 -19.75 16.27 -13.17
N ILE A 69 -18.72 16.27 -12.33
CA ILE A 69 -18.78 15.70 -10.97
C ILE A 69 -19.44 16.64 -9.95
N GLY A 70 -20.00 17.77 -10.40
CA GLY A 70 -20.85 18.64 -9.62
C GLY A 70 -20.15 19.79 -8.90
N PHE A 71 -18.89 20.11 -9.22
CA PHE A 71 -18.20 21.27 -8.69
C PHE A 71 -18.35 22.49 -9.59
N THR A 72 -18.41 23.66 -8.98
CA THR A 72 -18.28 24.94 -9.70
C THR A 72 -16.84 25.41 -9.57
N VAL A 73 -16.16 25.67 -10.70
CA VAL A 73 -14.76 26.12 -10.71
C VAL A 73 -14.71 27.62 -11.01
N ILE A 74 -14.08 28.40 -10.13
CA ILE A 74 -13.77 29.81 -10.37
C ILE A 74 -12.25 30.01 -10.37
N ARG A 75 -11.76 30.91 -11.22
CA ARG A 75 -10.35 31.19 -11.38
C ARG A 75 -10.05 32.65 -11.15
N PHE A 76 -8.88 32.90 -10.54
CA PHE A 76 -8.35 34.25 -10.37
C PHE A 76 -6.87 34.26 -10.76
N THR A 77 -6.43 35.29 -11.45
CA THR A 77 -5.01 35.45 -11.72
C THR A 77 -4.27 35.98 -10.48
N ASN A 78 -2.96 35.75 -10.45
CA ASN A 78 -2.12 36.28 -9.37
C ASN A 78 -2.27 37.81 -9.25
N GLU A 79 -2.37 38.53 -10.37
CA GLU A 79 -2.54 39.98 -10.41
C GLU A 79 -3.86 40.41 -9.80
N GLN A 80 -4.96 39.69 -10.05
CA GLN A 80 -6.27 40.00 -9.45
C GLN A 80 -6.22 39.84 -7.95
N ILE A 81 -5.60 38.76 -7.43
CA ILE A 81 -5.53 38.52 -5.99
C ILE A 81 -4.62 39.54 -5.29
N ILE A 82 -3.46 39.84 -5.86
CA ILE A 82 -2.50 40.77 -5.24
C ILE A 82 -2.96 42.21 -5.38
N GLY A 83 -3.60 42.56 -6.51
CA GLY A 83 -4.05 43.92 -6.80
C GLY A 83 -5.29 44.32 -6.05
N ASP A 84 -6.25 43.42 -5.83
CA ASP A 84 -7.53 43.70 -5.20
C ASP A 84 -8.14 42.49 -4.52
N ILE A 85 -7.55 42.09 -3.41
CA ILE A 85 -8.00 40.94 -2.62
C ILE A 85 -9.41 41.09 -2.09
N ASP A 86 -9.83 42.33 -1.76
CA ASP A 86 -11.13 42.60 -1.17
C ASP A 86 -12.26 42.32 -2.17
N ASN A 87 -12.11 42.72 -3.44
CA ASN A 87 -13.06 42.41 -4.50
C ASN A 87 -13.07 40.90 -4.83
N VAL A 88 -11.92 40.21 -4.78
CA VAL A 88 -11.83 38.75 -4.95
C VAL A 88 -12.64 38.05 -3.84
N ILE A 89 -12.46 38.45 -2.59
CA ILE A 89 -13.21 37.90 -1.45
C ILE A 89 -14.70 38.17 -1.57
N LEU A 90 -15.10 39.40 -1.93
CA LEU A 90 -16.50 39.77 -2.14
C LEU A 90 -17.16 38.91 -3.25
N TYR A 91 -16.42 38.65 -4.33
CA TYR A 91 -16.88 37.76 -5.40
C TYR A 91 -17.07 36.33 -4.92
N ILE A 92 -16.10 35.77 -4.16
CA ILE A 92 -16.19 34.44 -3.56
C ILE A 92 -17.41 34.36 -2.62
N GLU A 93 -17.62 35.35 -1.76
CA GLU A 93 -18.81 35.40 -0.88
C GLU A 93 -20.11 35.40 -1.65
N LYS A 94 -20.17 36.15 -2.75
CA LYS A 94 -21.35 36.20 -3.62
C LYS A 94 -21.60 34.80 -4.24
N GLN A 95 -20.56 34.11 -4.70
CA GLN A 95 -20.71 32.77 -5.23
C GLN A 95 -21.14 31.77 -4.14
N LEU A 96 -20.56 31.83 -2.94
CA LEU A 96 -20.96 30.99 -1.81
C LEU A 96 -22.44 31.18 -1.41
N LYS A 97 -23.00 32.41 -1.54
CA LYS A 97 -24.42 32.71 -1.27
C LYS A 97 -25.34 32.25 -2.38
N SER A 98 -24.90 32.28 -3.64
CA SER A 98 -25.68 31.87 -4.82
C SER A 98 -25.73 30.37 -5.03
N LEU A 99 -24.66 29.68 -4.63
CA LEU A 99 -24.59 28.24 -4.74
C LEU A 99 -25.49 27.60 -3.67
N PRO A 100 -26.33 26.65 -4.04
CA PRO A 100 -27.09 25.89 -3.07
C PRO A 100 -26.13 25.38 -2.02
N SER A 101 -26.54 25.37 -0.75
CA SER A 101 -25.80 24.61 0.25
C SER A 101 -25.73 23.22 -0.32
N GLY A 102 -24.55 22.75 -0.59
CA GLY A 102 -24.39 21.40 -1.03
C GLY A 102 -24.87 20.46 0.09
N GLU A 103 -26.19 20.32 0.18
CA GLU A 103 -26.67 18.96 0.27
C GLU A 103 -26.05 18.32 -0.96
N VAL A 104 -25.10 17.44 -0.74
CA VAL A 104 -24.72 16.45 -1.73
C VAL A 104 -26.03 15.88 -2.20
N GLY A 105 -26.52 16.40 -3.31
CA GLY A 105 -27.90 16.24 -3.75
C GLY A 105 -28.10 14.82 -4.24
N GLY A 106 -28.98 14.15 -3.57
CA GLY A 106 -29.22 12.73 -3.64
C GLY A 106 -28.39 12.11 -2.53
N ALA A 107 -29.03 11.38 -1.62
CA ALA A 107 -28.39 10.58 -0.61
C ALA A 107 -27.21 9.83 -1.23
N SER A 108 -26.05 10.48 -1.32
CA SER A 108 -24.81 9.80 -1.62
C SER A 108 -24.54 9.04 -0.33
N THR A 109 -25.04 7.82 -0.31
CA THR A 109 -24.41 6.82 0.52
C THR A 109 -22.90 7.05 0.34
N PRO A 110 -22.16 7.27 1.43
CA PRO A 110 -20.71 7.44 1.31
C PRO A 110 -20.18 6.33 0.42
N PRO A 111 -19.25 6.60 -0.49
CA PRO A 111 -18.78 5.61 -1.45
C PRO A 111 -18.37 4.35 -0.67
N HIS A 112 -18.84 3.20 -1.12
CA HIS A 112 -18.39 1.93 -0.55
C HIS A 112 -16.91 1.77 -0.91
N ILE A 113 -16.04 1.89 0.09
CA ILE A 113 -14.59 1.76 -0.10
C ILE A 113 -14.20 0.33 0.25
N LEU A 114 -13.64 -0.39 -0.72
CA LEU A 114 -13.03 -1.70 -0.53
C LEU A 114 -11.51 -1.56 -0.54
N ILE A 115 -10.89 -1.81 0.62
CA ILE A 115 -9.43 -1.88 0.74
C ILE A 115 -9.02 -3.35 0.64
N MET A 116 -8.19 -3.66 -0.36
CA MET A 116 -7.69 -5.01 -0.57
C MET A 116 -6.17 -5.02 -0.36
N THR A 117 -5.67 -6.01 0.36
CA THR A 117 -4.23 -6.22 0.54
C THR A 117 -3.86 -7.68 0.33
N ALA A 118 -2.73 -7.92 -0.33
CA ALA A 118 -2.15 -9.25 -0.49
C ALA A 118 -1.25 -9.65 0.70
N THR A 119 -0.88 -8.69 1.55
CA THR A 119 -0.16 -8.95 2.80
C THR A 119 -1.18 -9.21 3.90
N PRO A 120 -1.18 -10.39 4.51
CA PRO A 120 -2.04 -10.64 5.65
C PRO A 120 -1.74 -9.63 6.75
N ILE A 121 -2.76 -8.93 7.19
CA ILE A 121 -2.68 -8.09 8.39
C ILE A 121 -3.08 -9.00 9.56
N PRO A 122 -2.27 -9.09 10.63
CA PRO A 122 -2.67 -9.86 11.80
C PRO A 122 -4.10 -9.49 12.23
N ARG A 123 -4.95 -10.48 12.44
CA ARG A 123 -6.37 -10.24 12.79
C ARG A 123 -6.51 -9.28 13.97
N THR A 124 -5.63 -9.40 14.93
CA THR A 124 -5.56 -8.54 16.12
C THR A 124 -5.28 -7.09 15.77
N LEU A 125 -4.35 -6.86 14.85
CA LEU A 125 -4.01 -5.51 14.38
C LEU A 125 -5.14 -4.91 13.54
N ALA A 126 -5.74 -5.69 12.65
CA ALA A 126 -6.88 -5.26 11.85
C ALA A 126 -8.06 -4.81 12.74
N MET A 127 -8.36 -5.56 13.80
CA MET A 127 -9.44 -5.22 14.74
C MET A 127 -9.17 -3.97 15.58
N SER A 128 -7.91 -3.63 15.83
CA SER A 128 -7.54 -2.49 16.67
C SER A 128 -7.29 -1.21 15.88
N VAL A 129 -6.72 -1.31 14.66
CA VAL A 129 -6.36 -0.15 13.82
C VAL A 129 -7.51 0.27 12.93
N TYR A 130 -8.26 -0.69 12.41
CA TYR A 130 -9.37 -0.46 11.47
C TYR A 130 -10.73 -0.75 12.13
N GLY A 131 -10.89 -0.28 13.38
CA GLY A 131 -12.06 -0.57 14.22
C GLY A 131 -13.42 -0.16 13.65
N ASP A 132 -13.43 0.74 12.70
CA ASP A 132 -14.58 1.25 11.94
C ASP A 132 -14.81 0.54 10.60
N LEU A 133 -13.89 -0.37 10.20
CA LEU A 133 -14.03 -1.14 8.96
C LEU A 133 -14.52 -2.56 9.25
N ASP A 134 -15.37 -3.08 8.37
CA ASP A 134 -15.70 -4.48 8.30
C ASP A 134 -14.56 -5.25 7.64
N VAL A 135 -14.05 -6.28 8.30
CA VAL A 135 -12.93 -7.08 7.81
C VAL A 135 -13.42 -8.42 7.32
N SER A 136 -13.26 -8.71 6.04
CA SER A 136 -13.46 -10.03 5.46
C SER A 136 -12.11 -10.69 5.17
N VAL A 137 -11.98 -11.94 5.56
CA VAL A 137 -10.74 -12.71 5.43
C VAL A 137 -10.95 -13.84 4.44
N ILE A 138 -10.05 -13.96 3.47
CA ILE A 138 -9.95 -15.11 2.57
C ILE A 138 -8.88 -16.02 3.16
N ASP A 139 -9.29 -17.12 3.80
CA ASP A 139 -8.43 -18.05 4.54
C ASP A 139 -8.36 -19.43 3.91
N GLU A 140 -9.05 -19.66 2.79
CA GLU A 140 -9.02 -20.92 2.06
C GLU A 140 -8.34 -20.75 0.70
N LEU A 141 -7.63 -21.80 0.27
CA LEU A 141 -7.08 -21.86 -1.07
C LEU A 141 -8.17 -22.21 -2.09
N PRO A 142 -8.10 -21.68 -3.34
CA PRO A 142 -8.98 -22.10 -4.40
C PRO A 142 -8.91 -23.61 -4.63
N PRO A 143 -10.04 -24.24 -5.04
CA PRO A 143 -10.08 -25.67 -5.29
C PRO A 143 -8.98 -26.13 -6.28
N GLY A 144 -8.32 -27.24 -5.97
CA GLY A 144 -7.25 -27.82 -6.80
C GLY A 144 -5.86 -27.20 -6.61
N ARG A 145 -5.72 -26.19 -5.79
CA ARG A 145 -4.42 -25.61 -5.44
C ARG A 145 -3.70 -26.47 -4.41
N LYS A 146 -2.42 -26.71 -4.64
CA LYS A 146 -1.57 -27.47 -3.69
C LYS A 146 -0.72 -26.52 -2.85
N ASP A 147 -0.45 -26.92 -1.62
CA ASP A 147 0.49 -26.23 -0.76
C ASP A 147 1.88 -26.14 -1.39
N ILE A 148 2.52 -24.99 -1.24
CA ILE A 148 3.88 -24.76 -1.72
C ILE A 148 4.86 -25.41 -0.75
N LYS A 149 5.68 -26.34 -1.23
CA LYS A 149 6.74 -26.95 -0.42
C LYS A 149 7.90 -25.98 -0.25
N THR A 150 8.04 -25.42 0.93
CA THR A 150 9.11 -24.48 1.26
C THR A 150 10.25 -25.21 1.95
N VAL A 151 11.49 -24.99 1.49
CA VAL A 151 12.70 -25.57 2.09
C VAL A 151 13.79 -24.51 2.23
N HIS A 152 14.56 -24.61 3.32
CA HIS A 152 15.76 -23.81 3.53
C HIS A 152 17.01 -24.60 3.12
N ARG A 153 17.94 -23.95 2.41
CA ARG A 153 19.21 -24.52 1.99
C ARG A 153 20.33 -23.50 2.19
N TYR A 154 21.49 -23.99 2.57
CA TYR A 154 22.74 -23.20 2.62
C TYR A 154 23.45 -23.21 1.28
N ASP A 155 24.30 -22.23 1.02
CA ASP A 155 25.11 -22.12 -0.21
C ASP A 155 25.90 -23.39 -0.56
N LYS A 156 26.36 -24.15 0.43
CA LYS A 156 27.00 -25.45 0.21
C LYS A 156 26.13 -26.46 -0.54
N ASN A 157 24.83 -26.29 -0.54
CA ASN A 157 23.87 -27.16 -1.21
C ASN A 157 23.52 -26.68 -2.64
N ARG A 158 24.16 -25.61 -3.14
CA ARG A 158 23.86 -24.98 -4.43
C ARG A 158 23.85 -25.96 -5.60
N LEU A 159 24.80 -26.86 -5.67
CA LEU A 159 24.85 -27.89 -6.73
C LEU A 159 23.63 -28.83 -6.70
N GLN A 160 23.08 -29.12 -5.52
CA GLN A 160 21.86 -29.92 -5.40
C GLN A 160 20.65 -29.14 -5.88
N VAL A 161 20.60 -27.82 -5.59
CA VAL A 161 19.56 -26.94 -6.07
C VAL A 161 19.60 -26.81 -7.59
N PHE A 162 20.79 -26.67 -8.19
CA PHE A 162 20.94 -26.63 -9.65
C PHE A 162 20.49 -27.94 -10.32
N ARG A 163 20.78 -29.10 -9.70
CA ARG A 163 20.26 -30.37 -10.20
C ARG A 163 18.74 -30.39 -10.16
N PHE A 164 18.15 -30.00 -9.07
CA PHE A 164 16.69 -29.90 -8.92
C PHE A 164 16.06 -28.94 -9.96
N ILE A 165 16.69 -27.80 -10.26
CA ILE A 165 16.25 -26.88 -11.31
C ILE A 165 16.24 -27.60 -12.66
N ARG A 166 17.28 -28.34 -13.01
CA ARG A 166 17.32 -29.09 -14.29
C ARG A 166 16.20 -30.11 -14.38
N ASP A 167 15.96 -30.87 -13.32
CA ASP A 167 14.88 -31.86 -13.25
C ASP A 167 13.52 -31.22 -13.44
N GLU A 168 13.29 -30.00 -12.89
CA GLU A 168 12.02 -29.29 -13.05
C GLU A 168 11.87 -28.67 -14.46
N ILE A 169 12.95 -28.16 -15.05
CA ILE A 169 12.94 -27.66 -16.43
C ILE A 169 12.69 -28.82 -17.43
N GLU A 170 13.25 -30.00 -17.18
CA GLU A 170 13.01 -31.20 -18.03
C GLU A 170 11.54 -31.65 -17.97
N LYS A 171 10.82 -31.33 -16.90
CA LYS A 171 9.36 -31.51 -16.81
C LYS A 171 8.56 -30.39 -17.48
N GLY A 172 9.25 -29.45 -18.17
CA GLY A 172 8.62 -28.32 -18.85
C GLY A 172 8.26 -27.15 -17.93
N ARG A 173 8.80 -27.05 -16.72
CA ARG A 173 8.46 -26.01 -15.73
C ARG A 173 9.41 -24.84 -15.79
N GLN A 174 8.93 -23.70 -15.26
CA GLN A 174 9.70 -22.46 -15.23
C GLN A 174 10.06 -22.08 -13.80
N ILE A 175 11.19 -21.37 -13.68
CA ILE A 175 11.88 -21.11 -12.42
C ILE A 175 12.05 -19.59 -12.24
N TYR A 176 11.70 -19.05 -11.08
CA TYR A 176 12.12 -17.75 -10.62
C TYR A 176 13.35 -17.85 -9.73
N VAL A 177 14.33 -16.98 -9.93
CA VAL A 177 15.48 -16.78 -9.05
C VAL A 177 15.51 -15.31 -8.65
N VAL A 178 15.27 -15.01 -7.38
CA VAL A 178 15.10 -13.65 -6.87
C VAL A 178 16.24 -13.27 -5.94
N TYR A 179 16.85 -12.13 -6.22
CA TYR A 179 17.91 -11.51 -5.41
C TYR A 179 17.35 -10.34 -4.61
N PRO A 180 17.84 -10.10 -3.37
CA PRO A 180 17.37 -8.96 -2.57
C PRO A 180 17.82 -7.63 -3.17
N LEU A 181 17.01 -6.57 -2.93
CA LEU A 181 17.44 -5.18 -3.08
C LEU A 181 17.91 -4.68 -1.72
N ILE A 182 19.12 -4.12 -1.65
CA ILE A 182 19.64 -3.49 -0.45
C ILE A 182 19.41 -1.98 -0.62
N GLN A 183 18.53 -1.39 0.18
CA GLN A 183 18.16 0.03 0.08
C GLN A 183 19.35 1.00 0.22
N GLU A 184 20.48 0.55 0.75
CA GLU A 184 21.65 1.40 1.02
C GLU A 184 22.65 1.49 -0.14
N SER A 185 22.55 0.66 -1.18
CA SER A 185 23.51 0.69 -2.30
C SER A 185 22.97 0.04 -3.58
N GLU A 186 22.27 0.81 -4.42
CA GLU A 186 21.78 0.35 -5.74
C GLU A 186 22.90 -0.25 -6.62
N THR A 187 24.13 0.20 -6.46
CA THR A 187 25.30 -0.29 -7.19
C THR A 187 25.75 -1.68 -6.73
N MET A 188 25.69 -1.98 -5.44
CA MET A 188 26.03 -3.31 -4.91
C MET A 188 24.94 -4.32 -5.26
N ASP A 189 23.68 -3.95 -5.17
CA ASP A 189 22.56 -4.81 -5.53
C ASP A 189 22.58 -5.22 -6.99
N TYR A 190 22.91 -4.29 -7.87
CA TYR A 190 23.08 -4.56 -9.28
C TYR A 190 24.23 -5.52 -9.53
N LYS A 191 25.35 -5.36 -8.83
CA LYS A 191 26.52 -6.24 -8.94
C LYS A 191 26.17 -7.64 -8.45
N ASP A 192 25.58 -7.78 -7.28
CA ASP A 192 25.17 -9.08 -6.70
C ASP A 192 24.18 -9.81 -7.65
N LEU A 193 23.24 -9.07 -8.26
CA LEU A 193 22.33 -9.62 -9.26
C LEU A 193 23.07 -10.09 -10.51
N MET A 194 24.00 -9.29 -11.04
CA MET A 194 24.76 -9.62 -12.26
C MET A 194 25.70 -10.81 -12.05
N ASP A 195 26.40 -10.85 -10.92
CA ASP A 195 27.25 -11.99 -10.54
C ASP A 195 26.40 -13.28 -10.42
N GLY A 196 25.22 -13.14 -9.84
CA GLY A 196 24.26 -14.24 -9.75
C GLY A 196 23.70 -14.67 -11.10
N TYR A 197 23.35 -13.73 -11.97
CA TYR A 197 22.89 -13.99 -13.33
C TYR A 197 23.98 -14.71 -14.14
N GLU A 198 25.22 -14.24 -14.09
CA GLU A 198 26.34 -14.90 -14.77
C GLU A 198 26.58 -16.33 -14.25
N SER A 199 26.43 -16.55 -12.95
CA SER A 199 26.51 -17.89 -12.35
C SER A 199 25.42 -18.82 -12.89
N ILE A 200 24.17 -18.33 -13.01
CA ILE A 200 23.06 -19.09 -13.58
C ILE A 200 23.30 -19.38 -15.06
N VAL A 201 23.70 -18.40 -15.86
CA VAL A 201 23.94 -18.58 -17.31
C VAL A 201 25.09 -19.57 -17.56
N ARG A 202 26.12 -19.56 -16.71
CA ARG A 202 27.24 -20.54 -16.79
C ARG A 202 26.77 -21.97 -16.52
N GLU A 203 25.87 -22.14 -15.56
CA GLU A 203 25.35 -23.45 -15.17
C GLU A 203 24.24 -23.94 -16.11
N PHE A 204 23.50 -23.01 -16.72
CA PHE A 204 22.41 -23.26 -17.67
C PHE A 204 22.72 -22.62 -19.03
N PRO A 205 23.69 -23.21 -19.79
CA PRO A 205 24.15 -22.56 -21.03
C PRO A 205 23.16 -22.70 -22.18
N ILE A 206 23.16 -21.67 -23.04
CA ILE A 206 22.51 -21.73 -24.34
C ILE A 206 23.19 -22.74 -25.27
N PRO A 207 22.51 -23.35 -26.22
CA PRO A 207 21.11 -23.13 -26.59
C PRO A 207 20.09 -23.94 -25.78
N LYS A 208 20.56 -24.85 -24.92
CA LYS A 208 19.71 -25.79 -24.17
C LYS A 208 18.78 -25.05 -23.20
N TYR A 209 19.27 -23.99 -22.57
CA TYR A 209 18.51 -23.19 -21.61
C TYR A 209 18.51 -21.73 -22.04
N GLN A 210 17.40 -21.04 -21.75
CA GLN A 210 17.24 -19.61 -21.98
C GLN A 210 16.93 -18.94 -20.64
N VAL A 211 17.64 -17.87 -20.33
CA VAL A 211 17.52 -17.14 -19.07
C VAL A 211 17.12 -15.70 -19.36
N SER A 212 16.04 -15.24 -18.76
CA SER A 212 15.63 -13.83 -18.73
C SER A 212 16.16 -13.15 -17.48
N ILE A 213 16.40 -11.84 -17.57
CA ILE A 213 16.75 -11.00 -16.42
C ILE A 213 15.83 -9.79 -16.34
N VAL A 214 15.35 -9.46 -15.12
CA VAL A 214 14.50 -8.29 -14.88
C VAL A 214 14.91 -7.58 -13.58
N HIS A 215 15.23 -6.29 -13.66
CA HIS A 215 15.63 -5.49 -12.51
C HIS A 215 15.15 -4.03 -12.59
N GLY A 216 15.26 -3.30 -11.48
CA GLY A 216 14.73 -1.93 -11.33
C GLY A 216 15.27 -0.93 -12.35
N GLN A 217 16.54 -1.03 -12.74
CA GLN A 217 17.23 -0.08 -13.63
C GLN A 217 16.92 -0.30 -15.12
N MET A 218 16.24 -1.39 -15.50
CA MET A 218 15.85 -1.60 -16.90
C MET A 218 14.77 -0.61 -17.34
N LYS A 219 14.80 -0.22 -18.61
CA LYS A 219 13.71 0.55 -19.22
C LYS A 219 12.41 -0.28 -19.22
N PRO A 220 11.25 0.35 -19.08
CA PRO A 220 9.96 -0.36 -19.05
C PRO A 220 9.77 -1.33 -20.24
N ALA A 221 10.13 -0.90 -21.46
CA ALA A 221 10.00 -1.73 -22.67
C ALA A 221 10.87 -3.01 -22.62
N ASP A 222 12.09 -2.91 -22.06
CA ASP A 222 13.00 -4.05 -21.94
C ASP A 222 12.49 -5.02 -20.86
N LYS A 223 11.94 -4.50 -19.75
CA LYS A 223 11.28 -5.31 -18.72
C LYS A 223 10.10 -6.09 -19.31
N ASP A 224 9.23 -5.40 -20.03
CA ASP A 224 8.05 -6.01 -20.66
C ASP A 224 8.47 -7.07 -21.66
N TYR A 225 9.51 -6.82 -22.46
CA TYR A 225 10.03 -7.80 -23.41
C TYR A 225 10.51 -9.09 -22.72
N GLU A 226 11.36 -8.98 -21.71
CA GLU A 226 11.87 -10.15 -20.96
C GLU A 226 10.75 -10.89 -20.21
N MET A 227 9.80 -10.14 -19.63
CA MET A 227 8.62 -10.73 -19.00
C MET A 227 7.76 -11.51 -20.01
N GLN A 228 7.53 -10.96 -21.20
CA GLN A 228 6.74 -11.64 -22.25
C GLN A 228 7.41 -12.91 -22.75
N ARG A 229 8.74 -12.91 -22.89
CA ARG A 229 9.50 -14.13 -23.23
C ARG A 229 9.29 -15.23 -22.19
N PHE A 230 9.32 -14.86 -20.90
CA PHE A 230 9.10 -15.80 -19.82
C PHE A 230 7.63 -16.29 -19.79
N VAL A 231 6.66 -15.40 -19.92
CA VAL A 231 5.23 -15.76 -19.96
C VAL A 231 4.92 -16.74 -21.11
N LYS A 232 5.53 -16.54 -22.29
CA LYS A 232 5.38 -17.41 -23.45
C LYS A 232 6.14 -18.75 -23.34
N GLY A 233 6.96 -18.93 -22.28
CA GLY A 233 7.77 -20.14 -22.11
C GLY A 233 9.03 -20.17 -22.98
N GLU A 234 9.40 -19.06 -23.62
CA GLU A 234 10.63 -18.95 -24.43
C GLU A 234 11.87 -19.02 -23.55
N THR A 235 11.75 -18.62 -22.29
CA THR A 235 12.81 -18.72 -21.27
C THR A 235 12.34 -19.58 -20.12
N GLN A 236 13.23 -20.46 -19.62
CA GLN A 236 12.94 -21.40 -18.55
C GLN A 236 13.24 -20.81 -17.16
N ILE A 237 14.20 -19.89 -17.10
CA ILE A 237 14.63 -19.27 -15.85
C ILE A 237 14.47 -17.75 -15.96
N MET A 238 13.89 -17.13 -14.96
CA MET A 238 13.88 -15.69 -14.80
C MET A 238 14.66 -15.31 -13.56
N VAL A 239 15.73 -14.56 -13.76
CA VAL A 239 16.53 -13.95 -12.69
C VAL A 239 16.03 -12.53 -12.48
N ALA A 240 15.71 -12.15 -11.24
CA ALA A 240 15.20 -10.82 -10.99
C ALA A 240 15.52 -10.31 -9.59
N THR A 241 15.36 -9.01 -9.40
CA THR A 241 15.24 -8.40 -8.08
C THR A 241 13.77 -8.44 -7.62
N THR A 242 13.46 -7.88 -6.45
CA THR A 242 12.10 -7.84 -5.86
C THR A 242 11.03 -7.19 -6.74
N VAL A 243 11.40 -6.61 -7.89
CA VAL A 243 10.49 -5.95 -8.86
C VAL A 243 9.41 -6.90 -9.43
N ILE A 244 9.56 -8.23 -9.25
CA ILE A 244 8.54 -9.22 -9.69
C ILE A 244 7.25 -9.14 -8.84
N GLU A 245 7.15 -8.21 -7.92
CA GLU A 245 5.99 -8.10 -7.02
C GLU A 245 4.67 -7.81 -7.74
N VAL A 246 4.67 -7.32 -8.99
CA VAL A 246 3.45 -6.80 -9.63
C VAL A 246 3.02 -7.62 -10.86
N GLY A 247 1.87 -8.25 -10.72
CA GLY A 247 0.86 -8.36 -11.80
C GLY A 247 0.98 -9.49 -12.81
N VAL A 248 2.10 -10.21 -12.97
CA VAL A 248 2.19 -11.21 -14.02
C VAL A 248 1.86 -12.62 -13.50
N ASN A 249 0.84 -13.23 -14.09
CA ASN A 249 0.47 -14.60 -13.78
C ASN A 249 1.17 -15.57 -14.76
N VAL A 250 2.10 -16.39 -14.23
CA VAL A 250 2.77 -17.45 -15.00
C VAL A 250 2.44 -18.81 -14.36
N PRO A 251 1.35 -19.46 -14.79
CA PRO A 251 0.90 -20.71 -14.16
C PRO A 251 1.95 -21.84 -14.21
N ASN A 252 2.81 -21.82 -15.24
CA ASN A 252 3.88 -22.80 -15.42
C ASN A 252 5.12 -22.58 -14.55
N ALA A 253 5.25 -21.40 -13.92
CA ALA A 253 6.33 -21.13 -12.96
C ALA A 253 6.01 -21.80 -11.62
N SER A 254 6.65 -22.94 -11.38
CA SER A 254 6.42 -23.80 -10.21
C SER A 254 7.54 -23.77 -9.19
N VAL A 255 8.67 -23.14 -9.47
CA VAL A 255 9.80 -23.04 -8.54
C VAL A 255 10.19 -21.59 -8.32
N MET A 256 10.27 -21.22 -7.05
CA MET A 256 10.80 -19.94 -6.57
C MET A 256 12.07 -20.19 -5.79
N ILE A 257 13.17 -19.59 -6.21
CA ILE A 257 14.43 -19.56 -5.48
C ILE A 257 14.66 -18.15 -4.98
N ILE A 258 14.86 -18.00 -3.69
CA ILE A 258 15.13 -16.72 -3.06
C ILE A 258 16.55 -16.74 -2.54
N GLU A 259 17.44 -16.00 -3.17
CA GLU A 259 18.84 -15.87 -2.81
C GLU A 259 18.99 -14.88 -1.64
N SER A 260 19.94 -15.18 -0.76
CA SER A 260 20.17 -14.39 0.47
C SER A 260 18.87 -14.12 1.24
N ALA A 261 18.06 -15.17 1.42
CA ALA A 261 16.71 -15.08 1.99
C ALA A 261 16.70 -14.48 3.40
N GLU A 262 17.81 -14.50 4.13
CA GLU A 262 17.98 -13.86 5.43
C GLU A 262 17.84 -12.33 5.39
N ARG A 263 18.00 -11.73 4.21
CA ARG A 263 17.89 -10.27 4.00
C ARG A 263 16.46 -9.78 3.78
N PHE A 264 15.53 -10.71 3.56
CA PHE A 264 14.11 -10.38 3.33
C PHE A 264 13.30 -10.35 4.63
N GLY A 265 12.30 -9.50 4.68
CA GLY A 265 11.25 -9.57 5.69
C GLY A 265 10.29 -10.73 5.45
N LEU A 266 9.58 -11.18 6.50
CA LEU A 266 8.62 -12.29 6.39
C LEU A 266 7.51 -12.00 5.37
N SER A 267 6.96 -10.79 5.37
CA SER A 267 5.93 -10.37 4.41
C SER A 267 6.42 -10.46 2.97
N GLN A 268 7.68 -10.05 2.69
CA GLN A 268 8.27 -10.14 1.36
C GLN A 268 8.48 -11.60 0.93
N LEU A 269 9.03 -12.43 1.82
CA LEU A 269 9.20 -13.87 1.56
C LEU A 269 7.86 -14.54 1.24
N HIS A 270 6.81 -14.21 1.99
CA HIS A 270 5.47 -14.72 1.75
C HIS A 270 4.91 -14.28 0.39
N GLN A 271 5.06 -13.02 0.02
CA GLN A 271 4.63 -12.50 -1.28
C GLN A 271 5.38 -13.16 -2.44
N LEU A 272 6.71 -13.30 -2.33
CA LEU A 272 7.52 -13.98 -3.33
C LEU A 272 7.13 -15.46 -3.47
N ARG A 273 6.95 -16.16 -2.36
CA ARG A 273 6.44 -17.54 -2.36
C ARG A 273 5.09 -17.65 -3.10
N GLY A 274 4.21 -16.69 -2.88
CA GLY A 274 2.88 -16.64 -3.51
C GLY A 274 2.90 -16.38 -5.03
N ARG A 275 4.07 -16.10 -5.63
CA ARG A 275 4.20 -15.97 -7.10
C ARG A 275 4.22 -17.31 -7.82
N VAL A 276 4.54 -18.40 -7.15
CA VAL A 276 4.39 -19.76 -7.64
C VAL A 276 3.16 -20.43 -7.01
N GLY A 277 2.84 -21.65 -7.41
CA GLY A 277 1.65 -22.36 -6.91
C GLY A 277 0.34 -21.90 -7.54
N ARG A 278 0.36 -21.29 -8.72
CA ARG A 278 -0.82 -20.84 -9.44
C ARG A 278 -1.35 -21.86 -10.43
N GLY A 279 -0.59 -22.91 -10.71
CA GLY A 279 -0.98 -24.07 -11.51
C GLY A 279 -1.45 -25.24 -10.65
N ALA A 280 -1.94 -26.30 -11.29
CA ALA A 280 -2.38 -27.55 -10.64
C ALA A 280 -1.21 -28.41 -10.12
N GLU A 281 0.02 -28.11 -10.54
CA GLU A 281 1.20 -28.88 -10.24
C GLU A 281 1.83 -28.49 -8.90
N GLN A 282 2.61 -29.44 -8.32
CA GLN A 282 3.34 -29.17 -7.09
C GLN A 282 4.36 -28.05 -7.29
N SER A 283 4.34 -27.04 -6.43
CA SER A 283 5.26 -25.91 -6.47
C SER A 283 6.19 -25.91 -5.27
N TYR A 284 7.35 -25.28 -5.46
CA TYR A 284 8.44 -25.28 -4.49
C TYR A 284 8.97 -23.87 -4.26
N CYS A 285 9.33 -23.56 -3.02
CA CYS A 285 10.03 -22.34 -2.65
C CYS A 285 11.33 -22.74 -1.93
N ILE A 286 12.47 -22.35 -2.47
CA ILE A 286 13.79 -22.67 -1.92
C ILE A 286 14.40 -21.37 -1.40
N LEU A 287 14.64 -21.32 -0.09
CA LEU A 287 15.27 -20.19 0.60
C LEU A 287 16.76 -20.48 0.70
N MET A 288 17.57 -19.75 -0.07
CA MET A 288 19.03 -19.86 -0.06
C MET A 288 19.64 -18.87 0.91
N THR A 289 20.60 -19.30 1.72
CA THR A 289 21.27 -18.43 2.70
C THR A 289 22.74 -18.73 2.86
N SER A 290 23.48 -17.74 3.40
CA SER A 290 24.81 -17.95 3.93
C SER A 290 24.78 -18.80 5.23
N HIS A 291 25.97 -19.21 5.72
CA HIS A 291 26.07 -20.01 6.95
C HIS A 291 25.86 -19.22 8.24
N LYS A 292 26.03 -17.89 8.21
CA LYS A 292 25.91 -17.04 9.40
C LYS A 292 24.53 -16.39 9.41
N LEU A 293 23.67 -16.84 10.29
CA LEU A 293 22.31 -16.32 10.46
C LEU A 293 22.13 -15.78 11.88
N SER A 294 21.50 -14.61 11.99
CA SER A 294 20.99 -14.11 13.27
C SER A 294 19.83 -14.97 13.78
N GLU A 295 19.51 -14.92 15.05
CA GLU A 295 18.36 -15.66 15.62
C GLU A 295 17.04 -15.23 14.98
N ASP A 296 16.86 -13.94 14.71
CA ASP A 296 15.68 -13.43 14.01
C ASP A 296 15.58 -13.96 12.59
N SER A 297 16.69 -14.04 11.86
CA SER A 297 16.73 -14.64 10.52
C SER A 297 16.39 -16.12 10.56
N LYS A 298 16.90 -16.87 11.53
CA LYS A 298 16.55 -18.28 11.74
C LYS A 298 15.04 -18.43 12.00
N THR A 299 14.49 -17.62 12.89
CA THR A 299 13.07 -17.64 13.21
C THR A 299 12.22 -17.35 11.97
N ARG A 300 12.57 -16.32 11.18
CA ARG A 300 11.86 -16.00 9.92
C ARG A 300 11.87 -17.15 8.93
N LEU A 301 13.06 -17.72 8.66
CA LEU A 301 13.22 -18.83 7.72
C LEU A 301 12.46 -20.07 8.19
N GLN A 302 12.54 -20.38 9.49
CA GLN A 302 11.85 -21.52 10.08
C GLN A 302 10.33 -21.35 10.00
N THR A 303 9.80 -20.16 10.25
CA THR A 303 8.39 -19.84 10.06
C THR A 303 7.96 -20.09 8.62
N MET A 304 8.73 -19.60 7.64
CA MET A 304 8.42 -19.82 6.22
C MET A 304 8.40 -21.30 5.82
N VAL A 305 9.22 -22.12 6.45
CA VAL A 305 9.29 -23.59 6.19
C VAL A 305 8.16 -24.34 6.89
N SER A 306 7.75 -23.89 8.09
CA SER A 306 6.76 -24.61 8.93
C SER A 306 5.31 -24.38 8.53
N THR A 307 5.00 -23.21 7.92
CA THR A 307 3.62 -22.87 7.61
C THR A 307 3.44 -22.22 6.24
N ASN A 308 2.28 -22.46 5.62
CA ASN A 308 1.78 -21.75 4.46
C ASN A 308 0.72 -20.68 4.84
N ASP A 309 0.26 -20.65 6.07
CA ASP A 309 -0.72 -19.67 6.55
C ASP A 309 -0.10 -18.28 6.65
N GLY A 310 -0.60 -17.37 5.83
CA GLY A 310 -0.15 -15.98 5.80
C GLY A 310 -0.44 -15.22 7.09
N PHE A 311 -1.50 -15.56 7.82
CA PHE A 311 -1.84 -14.92 9.10
C PHE A 311 -0.87 -15.32 10.19
N GLU A 312 -0.48 -16.60 10.25
CA GLU A 312 0.55 -17.07 11.19
C GLU A 312 1.89 -16.38 10.89
N ILE A 313 2.26 -16.27 9.61
CA ILE A 313 3.46 -15.55 9.18
C ILE A 313 3.41 -14.07 9.60
N ALA A 314 2.26 -13.41 9.43
CA ALA A 314 2.08 -12.01 9.81
C ALA A 314 2.13 -11.81 11.33
N GLU A 315 1.62 -12.75 12.12
CA GLU A 315 1.73 -12.71 13.59
C GLU A 315 3.18 -12.84 14.06
N VAL A 316 3.96 -13.71 13.42
CA VAL A 316 5.40 -13.83 13.72
C VAL A 316 6.17 -12.58 13.29
N ASP A 317 5.87 -12.01 12.11
CA ASP A 317 6.48 -10.77 11.63
C ASP A 317 6.20 -9.61 12.60
N LEU A 318 4.96 -9.48 13.08
CA LEU A 318 4.56 -8.52 14.10
C LEU A 318 5.36 -8.69 15.41
N ARG A 319 5.54 -9.93 15.84
CA ARG A 319 6.27 -10.26 17.07
C ARG A 319 7.76 -9.91 16.95
N LEU A 320 8.39 -10.17 15.81
CA LEU A 320 9.81 -9.89 15.57
C LEU A 320 10.12 -8.40 15.44
N ARG A 321 9.22 -7.64 14.79
CA ARG A 321 9.39 -6.18 14.62
C ARG A 321 8.97 -5.39 15.84
N GLY A 322 8.10 -5.94 16.66
CA GLY A 322 7.43 -5.22 17.73
C GLY A 322 6.29 -4.31 17.21
N PRO A 323 5.37 -3.91 18.09
CA PRO A 323 4.18 -3.11 17.71
C PRO A 323 4.52 -1.68 17.25
N GLY A 324 5.72 -1.16 17.54
CA GLY A 324 6.14 0.20 17.19
C GLY A 324 6.55 0.39 15.72
N ASP A 325 7.19 -0.60 15.12
CA ASP A 325 7.72 -0.52 13.75
C ASP A 325 6.68 -0.71 12.66
N LEU A 326 5.57 -1.39 12.96
CA LEU A 326 4.50 -1.64 11.97
C LEU A 326 3.68 -0.40 11.63
N MET A 327 3.71 0.60 12.48
CA MET A 327 2.92 1.82 12.31
C MET A 327 3.68 2.95 11.63
N GLY A 328 4.87 2.69 11.07
CA GLY A 328 5.68 3.66 10.32
C GLY A 328 5.83 4.98 11.05
N THR A 329 7.01 5.23 11.57
CA THR A 329 7.47 6.53 12.08
C THR A 329 6.43 7.44 12.76
N GLN A 330 6.46 7.49 14.09
CA GLN A 330 6.03 8.63 14.96
C GLN A 330 4.64 9.26 14.79
N GLN A 331 3.77 8.83 13.89
CA GLN A 331 2.49 9.51 13.65
C GLN A 331 1.25 8.85 14.23
N SER A 332 1.33 7.64 14.73
CA SER A 332 0.15 6.94 15.26
C SER A 332 0.18 6.83 16.77
N GLY A 333 -0.17 7.94 17.43
CA GLY A 333 -0.55 7.93 18.86
C GLY A 333 -1.78 7.06 19.18
N VAL A 334 -2.18 6.18 18.26
CA VAL A 334 -3.44 5.42 18.32
C VAL A 334 -3.38 4.22 19.27
N LEU A 335 -2.21 3.67 19.56
CA LEU A 335 -2.10 2.45 20.33
C LEU A 335 -1.12 2.51 21.51
N ASN A 336 -1.00 3.65 22.15
CA ASN A 336 -0.32 3.70 23.44
C ASN A 336 -1.22 3.13 24.53
N LEU A 337 -1.45 1.81 24.43
CA LEU A 337 -2.20 1.08 25.47
C LEU A 337 -1.35 1.06 26.75
N LYS A 338 -1.93 1.56 27.85
CA LYS A 338 -1.18 1.71 29.11
C LYS A 338 -0.81 0.37 29.75
N ILE A 339 -1.63 -0.65 29.58
CA ILE A 339 -1.51 -1.94 30.26
C ILE A 339 -1.72 -3.15 29.35
N ALA A 340 -2.33 -3.00 28.18
CA ALA A 340 -2.65 -4.10 27.29
C ALA A 340 -1.59 -4.25 26.19
N ASP A 341 -1.28 -5.51 25.88
CA ASP A 341 -0.46 -5.91 24.73
C ASP A 341 -1.38 -6.49 23.64
N ILE A 342 -1.42 -5.85 22.47
CA ILE A 342 -2.31 -6.23 21.36
C ILE A 342 -2.13 -7.69 20.95
N ILE A 343 -0.92 -8.21 21.05
CA ILE A 343 -0.60 -9.59 20.64
C ILE A 343 -1.02 -10.59 21.71
N LYS A 344 -0.69 -10.30 22.98
CA LYS A 344 -0.94 -11.20 24.10
C LYS A 344 -2.40 -11.19 24.53
N ASP A 345 -3.04 -10.01 24.47
CA ASP A 345 -4.38 -9.78 25.02
C ASP A 345 -5.45 -9.78 23.93
N LYS A 346 -5.24 -10.50 22.81
CA LYS A 346 -6.16 -10.53 21.67
C LYS A 346 -7.59 -10.91 22.04
N ASP A 347 -7.76 -11.91 22.91
CA ASP A 347 -9.08 -12.37 23.32
C ASP A 347 -9.79 -11.33 24.18
N ILE A 348 -9.04 -10.62 25.03
CA ILE A 348 -9.54 -9.50 25.82
C ILE A 348 -9.98 -8.35 24.91
N LEU A 349 -9.20 -8.05 23.87
CA LEU A 349 -9.54 -7.03 22.90
C LEU A 349 -10.83 -7.35 22.14
N GLN A 350 -11.01 -8.59 21.72
CA GLN A 350 -12.26 -9.04 21.08
C GLN A 350 -13.48 -8.88 22.00
N HIS A 351 -13.37 -9.32 23.25
CA HIS A 351 -14.43 -9.16 24.23
C HIS A 351 -14.73 -7.66 24.49
N ALA A 352 -13.69 -6.85 24.67
CA ALA A 352 -13.85 -5.41 24.88
C ALA A 352 -14.58 -4.74 23.70
N ARG A 353 -14.24 -5.10 22.47
CA ARG A 353 -14.92 -4.60 21.26
C ARG A 353 -16.40 -5.03 21.23
N PHE A 354 -16.68 -6.29 21.50
CA PHE A 354 -18.04 -6.80 21.55
C PHE A 354 -18.91 -6.01 22.56
N TYR A 355 -18.39 -5.80 23.77
CA TYR A 355 -19.11 -5.03 24.78
C TYR A 355 -19.25 -3.55 24.40
N ALA A 356 -18.23 -2.96 23.83
CA ALA A 356 -18.29 -1.57 23.35
C ALA A 356 -19.37 -1.38 22.26
N GLN A 357 -19.44 -2.29 21.29
CA GLN A 357 -20.49 -2.29 20.27
C GLN A 357 -21.89 -2.48 20.85
N ALA A 358 -22.04 -3.40 21.80
CA ALA A 358 -23.32 -3.64 22.48
C ALA A 358 -23.80 -2.40 23.26
N ILE A 359 -22.87 -1.74 23.96
CA ILE A 359 -23.17 -0.50 24.69
C ILE A 359 -23.57 0.62 23.73
N LEU A 360 -22.77 0.85 22.68
CA LEU A 360 -23.05 1.92 21.70
C LEU A 360 -24.32 1.66 20.89
N LYS A 361 -24.68 0.41 20.65
CA LYS A 361 -25.96 0.06 20.01
C LYS A 361 -27.17 0.42 20.90
N LYS A 362 -27.02 0.28 22.23
CA LYS A 362 -28.07 0.59 23.22
C LYS A 362 -28.09 2.08 23.56
N ASP A 363 -26.94 2.72 23.64
CA ASP A 363 -26.75 4.12 24.05
C ASP A 363 -25.64 4.78 23.22
N PRO A 364 -25.95 5.21 21.98
CA PRO A 364 -24.94 5.78 21.06
C PRO A 364 -24.24 7.03 21.60
N SER A 365 -24.90 7.79 22.47
CA SER A 365 -24.38 9.03 23.07
C SER A 365 -23.76 8.84 24.45
N LEU A 366 -23.77 7.60 24.98
CA LEU A 366 -23.34 7.27 26.35
C LEU A 366 -24.04 8.16 27.40
N SER A 367 -25.31 8.44 27.19
CA SER A 367 -26.10 9.36 28.03
C SER A 367 -26.77 8.71 29.25
N LEU A 368 -26.89 7.39 29.23
CA LEU A 368 -27.47 6.64 30.35
C LEU A 368 -26.60 6.75 31.61
N GLU A 369 -27.24 6.71 32.77
CA GLU A 369 -26.57 6.84 34.07
C GLU A 369 -25.47 5.79 34.25
N GLU A 370 -25.75 4.55 33.85
CA GLU A 370 -24.79 3.43 33.89
C GLU A 370 -23.53 3.65 33.02
N ASN A 371 -23.60 4.51 31.98
CA ASN A 371 -22.51 4.78 31.05
C ASN A 371 -21.77 6.10 31.33
N LYS A 372 -22.13 6.85 32.36
CA LYS A 372 -21.49 8.13 32.71
C LYS A 372 -19.98 8.04 32.88
N VAL A 373 -19.50 7.00 33.50
CA VAL A 373 -18.05 6.79 33.72
C VAL A 373 -17.34 6.58 32.38
N LEU A 374 -17.94 5.79 31.48
CA LEU A 374 -17.40 5.55 30.13
C LEU A 374 -17.36 6.87 29.34
N ARG A 375 -18.46 7.64 29.36
CA ARG A 375 -18.54 8.95 28.71
C ARG A 375 -17.46 9.91 29.22
N PHE A 376 -17.28 9.98 30.54
CA PHE A 376 -16.27 10.83 31.15
C PHE A 376 -14.87 10.42 30.74
N THR A 377 -14.55 9.12 30.83
CA THR A 377 -13.22 8.58 30.48
C THR A 377 -12.93 8.76 28.98
N TYR A 378 -13.90 8.50 28.12
CA TYR A 378 -13.80 8.75 26.68
C TYR A 378 -13.57 10.22 26.37
N GLY A 379 -14.30 11.13 27.03
CA GLY A 379 -14.11 12.57 26.89
C GLY A 379 -12.73 13.06 27.34
N GLN A 380 -12.11 12.41 28.34
CA GLN A 380 -10.73 12.71 28.73
C GLN A 380 -9.73 12.21 27.68
N LEU A 381 -9.92 11.03 27.14
CA LEU A 381 -9.06 10.46 26.08
C LEU A 381 -9.12 11.28 24.79
N THR A 382 -10.29 11.76 24.41
CA THR A 382 -10.48 12.56 23.18
C THR A 382 -9.95 13.98 23.27
N LYS A 383 -9.85 14.57 24.47
CA LYS A 383 -9.23 15.88 24.66
C LYS A 383 -7.74 15.90 24.26
N TYR A 384 -7.05 14.77 24.35
CA TYR A 384 -5.65 14.62 23.95
C TYR A 384 -5.48 14.06 22.52
N LYS A 385 -6.57 13.75 21.83
CA LYS A 385 -6.55 13.11 20.50
C LYS A 385 -7.23 13.96 19.45
N ASN A 386 -6.61 15.06 19.05
CA ASN A 386 -6.90 15.69 17.74
C ASN A 386 -6.24 14.91 16.58
N ILE A 387 -6.13 13.58 16.71
CA ILE A 387 -5.40 12.73 15.76
C ILE A 387 -6.23 12.39 14.53
N TRP A 388 -7.55 12.33 14.67
CA TRP A 388 -8.46 12.01 13.55
C TRP A 388 -8.60 13.12 12.51
N ASN A 389 -8.13 14.33 12.79
CA ASN A 389 -8.09 15.43 11.83
C ASN A 389 -6.95 15.34 10.80
N TYR A 390 -6.11 14.29 10.87
CA TYR A 390 -4.99 14.08 9.96
C TYR A 390 -5.18 12.88 9.00
N ILE A 391 -6.31 12.16 9.11
CA ILE A 391 -6.62 10.99 8.26
C ILE A 391 -7.85 11.29 7.35
N SER A 392 -8.18 12.55 7.18
CA SER A 392 -9.21 12.96 6.19
C SER A 392 -8.66 13.99 5.25
#